data_179f12d2254986a9c282e9b4b5e600da
#
_entry.id   179f12d2254986a9c282e9b4b5e600da
#
_cell.length_a   1.000
_cell.length_b   1.000
_cell.length_c   1.000
_cell.angle_alpha   90.00
_cell.angle_beta   90.00
_cell.angle_gamma   90.00
#
_symmetry.space_group_name_H-M   'P 1'
#
loop_
_entity.id
_entity.type
_entity.pdbx_description
1 polymer ?
#
loop_
_entity_poly.entity_id
_entity_poly.type
_entity_poly.pdbx_seq_one_letter_code
_entity_poly.pdbx_strand_id
1 'polypeptide(L)'
;EGNPQQPTKDANVALKSMQEEIEFLSVELDNWILGLLKDAWSRGVRRVQSEGEKGIINFLHDRLTGLGSSQIVIATGYENFKSSNNDSNPPWDWQDTTLLALAKSLRVELFPIHIAANKADLSPIKSYDKLSVNGTVIPCMADMELALRRADSAGFIEYKSGQDSFTIADKDNLNKQQQDALSSMQDKLQNMGSTGVSQIIDNVLFEQLNHIVVFPVQDETQWTDGDGKILPDALVVPSAISAKNLAYKVHTDLGEGFIRGVDGRTKRTVGSDHELSDGDILKIHSKN
;
A
#
# COMPACT_ATOMS: atom_id res chain seq x y z
N GLU A 1 -14.71 10.13 12.38
CA GLU A 1 -15.42 9.48 13.51
C GLU A 1 -16.85 9.98 13.50
N GLY A 2 -17.68 9.31 12.70
CA GLY A 2 -19.12 9.57 12.69
C GLY A 2 -19.71 9.23 14.04
N ASN A 3 -20.62 10.09 14.47
CA ASN A 3 -21.53 9.91 15.56
C ASN A 3 -21.92 8.41 15.69
N PRO A 4 -21.90 7.77 16.87
CA PRO A 4 -22.28 6.39 17.04
C PRO A 4 -23.80 6.23 16.86
N GLN A 5 -24.27 6.41 15.64
CA GLN A 5 -25.60 5.97 15.26
C GLN A 5 -25.59 4.44 15.34
N GLN A 6 -26.68 3.88 15.86
CA GLN A 6 -26.84 2.43 15.88
C GLN A 6 -26.59 1.89 14.46
N PRO A 7 -25.74 0.85 14.31
CA PRO A 7 -25.44 0.32 12.98
C PRO A 7 -26.74 -0.07 12.28
N THR A 8 -26.94 0.45 11.08
CA THR A 8 -28.11 0.08 10.28
C THR A 8 -28.08 -1.42 9.99
N LYS A 9 -29.25 -2.05 10.00
CA LYS A 9 -29.41 -3.47 9.60
C LYS A 9 -29.64 -3.63 8.10
N ASP A 10 -29.86 -2.51 7.37
CA ASP A 10 -30.07 -2.50 5.92
C ASP A 10 -28.73 -2.35 5.17
N ALA A 11 -28.37 -3.38 4.40
CA ALA A 11 -27.13 -3.40 3.64
C ALA A 11 -27.06 -2.30 2.57
N ASN A 12 -28.17 -1.90 1.96
CA ASN A 12 -28.16 -0.86 0.93
C ASN A 12 -27.95 0.53 1.55
N VAL A 13 -28.53 0.76 2.72
CA VAL A 13 -28.31 2.01 3.49
C VAL A 13 -26.85 2.08 3.93
N ALA A 14 -26.29 0.98 4.43
CA ALA A 14 -24.89 0.91 4.81
C ALA A 14 -23.94 1.18 3.64
N LEU A 15 -24.18 0.53 2.48
CA LEU A 15 -23.38 0.75 1.26
C LEU A 15 -23.45 2.19 0.78
N LYS A 16 -24.65 2.81 0.81
CA LYS A 16 -24.81 4.21 0.42
C LYS A 16 -24.02 5.14 1.34
N SER A 17 -24.09 4.93 2.65
CA SER A 17 -23.34 5.73 3.62
C SER A 17 -21.82 5.59 3.43
N MET A 18 -21.34 4.36 3.17
CA MET A 18 -19.92 4.14 2.86
C MET A 18 -19.50 4.84 1.57
N GLN A 19 -20.33 4.80 0.53
CA GLN A 19 -20.04 5.48 -0.73
C GLN A 19 -19.94 7.00 -0.52
N GLU A 20 -20.84 7.59 0.26
CA GLU A 20 -20.82 9.02 0.60
C GLU A 20 -19.54 9.41 1.35
N GLU A 21 -19.06 8.58 2.29
CA GLU A 21 -17.79 8.83 3.01
C GLU A 21 -16.58 8.73 2.10
N ILE A 22 -16.55 7.75 1.19
CA ILE A 22 -15.47 7.58 0.20
C ILE A 22 -15.43 8.76 -0.77
N GLU A 23 -16.58 9.20 -1.26
CA GLU A 23 -16.70 10.36 -2.15
C GLU A 23 -16.26 11.65 -1.46
N PHE A 24 -16.64 11.84 -0.20
CA PHE A 24 -16.22 13.01 0.59
C PHE A 24 -14.70 13.10 0.66
N LEU A 25 -14.00 12.01 1.02
CA LEU A 25 -12.54 11.98 1.09
C LEU A 25 -11.90 12.28 -0.27
N SER A 26 -12.44 11.71 -1.34
CA SER A 26 -11.95 11.94 -2.70
C SER A 26 -12.10 13.40 -3.12
N VAL A 27 -13.25 14.01 -2.82
CA VAL A 27 -13.53 15.43 -3.13
C VAL A 27 -12.60 16.37 -2.35
N GLU A 28 -12.33 16.07 -1.09
CA GLU A 28 -11.38 16.87 -0.28
C GLU A 28 -9.97 16.85 -0.86
N LEU A 29 -9.47 15.68 -1.27
CA LEU A 29 -8.16 15.55 -1.91
C LEU A 29 -8.12 16.22 -3.30
N ASP A 30 -9.18 16.09 -4.09
CA ASP A 30 -9.30 16.76 -5.39
C ASP A 30 -9.22 18.28 -5.24
N ASN A 31 -9.95 18.83 -4.26
CA ASN A 31 -9.95 20.28 -3.99
C ASN A 31 -8.61 20.76 -3.41
N TRP A 32 -7.94 19.94 -2.62
CA TRP A 32 -6.62 20.26 -2.11
C TRP A 32 -5.60 20.38 -3.25
N ILE A 33 -5.56 19.40 -4.16
CA ILE A 33 -4.68 19.45 -5.35
C ILE A 33 -5.06 20.62 -6.24
N LEU A 34 -6.36 20.86 -6.47
CA LEU A 34 -6.82 22.04 -7.21
C LEU A 34 -6.26 23.34 -6.61
N GLY A 35 -6.32 23.49 -5.28
CA GLY A 35 -5.74 24.65 -4.59
C GLY A 35 -4.24 24.81 -4.89
N LEU A 36 -3.47 23.71 -4.80
CA LEU A 36 -2.05 23.72 -5.14
C LEU A 36 -1.78 24.16 -6.59
N LEU A 37 -2.61 23.73 -7.54
CA LEU A 37 -2.48 24.11 -8.94
C LEU A 37 -2.84 25.59 -9.16
N LYS A 38 -3.98 26.05 -8.63
CA LYS A 38 -4.47 27.42 -8.81
C LYS A 38 -3.49 28.48 -8.31
N ASP A 39 -2.89 28.28 -7.14
CA ASP A 39 -1.94 29.21 -6.54
C ASP A 39 -0.73 29.54 -7.43
N ALA A 40 -0.40 28.68 -8.37
CA ALA A 40 0.75 28.84 -9.23
C ALA A 40 0.42 28.77 -10.73
N TRP A 41 -0.85 28.67 -11.11
CA TRP A 41 -1.27 28.36 -12.48
C TRP A 41 -0.77 29.38 -13.50
N SER A 42 -0.78 30.67 -13.19
CA SER A 42 -0.25 31.72 -14.07
C SER A 42 1.24 31.54 -14.43
N ARG A 43 2.01 30.91 -13.54
CA ARG A 43 3.41 30.54 -13.82
C ARG A 43 3.51 29.32 -14.72
N GLY A 44 2.64 28.34 -14.48
CA GLY A 44 2.51 27.14 -15.32
C GLY A 44 2.15 27.49 -16.77
N VAL A 45 1.17 28.35 -16.94
CA VAL A 45 0.74 28.86 -18.27
C VAL A 45 1.91 29.46 -19.05
N ARG A 46 2.72 30.35 -18.44
CA ARG A 46 3.89 30.93 -19.11
C ARG A 46 4.90 29.87 -19.55
N ARG A 47 5.08 28.83 -18.75
CA ARG A 47 5.99 27.72 -19.08
C ARG A 47 5.47 26.90 -20.24
N VAL A 48 4.16 26.67 -20.30
CA VAL A 48 3.51 26.01 -21.46
C VAL A 48 3.69 26.82 -22.73
N GLN A 49 3.52 28.13 -22.67
CA GLN A 49 3.69 29.01 -23.83
C GLN A 49 5.11 28.99 -24.39
N SER A 50 6.13 28.78 -23.54
CA SER A 50 7.53 28.74 -23.96
C SER A 50 8.03 27.33 -24.33
N GLU A 51 7.58 26.28 -23.65
CA GLU A 51 8.12 24.91 -23.74
C GLU A 51 7.10 23.91 -24.32
N GLY A 52 5.87 24.34 -24.61
CA GLY A 52 4.80 23.47 -25.06
C GLY A 52 4.35 22.49 -23.97
N GLU A 53 3.90 21.31 -24.38
CA GLU A 53 3.36 20.28 -23.50
C GLU A 53 4.36 19.80 -22.43
N LYS A 54 5.64 19.71 -22.77
CA LYS A 54 6.69 19.38 -21.81
C LYS A 54 6.76 20.39 -20.67
N GLY A 55 6.46 21.65 -20.94
CA GLY A 55 6.43 22.73 -19.95
C GLY A 55 5.35 22.49 -18.89
N ILE A 56 4.15 21.98 -19.28
CA ILE A 56 3.11 21.69 -18.29
C ILE A 56 3.48 20.50 -17.41
N ILE A 57 4.03 19.43 -17.97
CA ILE A 57 4.48 18.27 -17.20
C ILE A 57 5.56 18.68 -16.19
N ASN A 58 6.55 19.45 -16.62
CA ASN A 58 7.60 19.96 -15.73
C ASN A 58 7.03 20.85 -14.63
N PHE A 59 6.08 21.75 -14.95
CA PHE A 59 5.43 22.59 -13.96
C PHE A 59 4.66 21.77 -12.92
N LEU A 60 3.85 20.82 -13.37
CA LEU A 60 3.07 19.94 -12.49
C LEU A 60 3.99 19.11 -11.59
N HIS A 61 5.07 18.56 -12.15
CA HIS A 61 6.04 17.80 -11.37
C HIS A 61 6.71 18.68 -10.30
N ASP A 62 7.23 19.87 -10.69
CA ASP A 62 7.86 20.77 -9.72
C ASP A 62 6.90 21.20 -8.61
N ARG A 63 5.60 21.35 -8.92
CA ARG A 63 4.58 21.77 -7.96
C ARG A 63 4.18 20.64 -7.00
N LEU A 64 4.18 19.40 -7.47
CA LEU A 64 3.72 18.24 -6.73
C LEU A 64 4.86 17.35 -6.21
N THR A 65 6.13 17.73 -6.43
CA THR A 65 7.31 16.96 -5.97
C THR A 65 7.29 16.71 -4.46
N GLY A 66 6.84 17.68 -3.66
CA GLY A 66 6.69 17.51 -2.22
C GLY A 66 5.70 16.43 -1.79
N LEU A 67 4.89 15.92 -2.71
CA LEU A 67 3.93 14.82 -2.50
C LEU A 67 4.51 13.45 -2.93
N GLY A 68 5.80 13.37 -3.21
CA GLY A 68 6.45 12.13 -3.65
C GLY A 68 6.20 11.78 -5.12
N SER A 69 5.72 12.73 -5.94
CA SER A 69 5.45 12.49 -7.35
C SER A 69 6.72 12.27 -8.16
N SER A 70 6.68 11.30 -9.08
CA SER A 70 7.67 11.15 -10.15
C SER A 70 7.18 11.80 -11.45
N GLN A 71 8.10 12.13 -12.33
CA GLN A 71 7.75 12.70 -13.64
C GLN A 71 6.86 11.77 -14.48
N ILE A 72 7.04 10.44 -14.31
CA ILE A 72 6.24 9.42 -14.99
C ILE A 72 4.80 9.46 -14.49
N VAL A 73 4.58 9.49 -13.18
CA VAL A 73 3.25 9.54 -12.56
C VAL A 73 2.51 10.80 -13.00
N ILE A 74 3.19 11.95 -13.02
CA ILE A 74 2.60 13.21 -13.50
C ILE A 74 2.24 13.13 -14.99
N ALA A 75 3.13 12.58 -15.82
CA ALA A 75 2.86 12.42 -17.25
C ALA A 75 1.66 11.50 -17.49
N THR A 76 1.57 10.37 -16.77
CA THR A 76 0.43 9.44 -16.86
C THR A 76 -0.87 10.14 -16.47
N GLY A 77 -0.92 10.84 -15.34
CA GLY A 77 -2.10 11.58 -14.90
C GLY A 77 -2.52 12.67 -15.89
N TYR A 78 -1.56 13.36 -16.51
CA TYR A 78 -1.83 14.35 -17.53
C TYR A 78 -2.39 13.74 -18.83
N GLU A 79 -1.85 12.61 -19.28
CA GLU A 79 -2.37 11.89 -20.45
C GLU A 79 -3.79 11.35 -20.23
N ASN A 80 -4.07 10.81 -19.03
CA ASN A 80 -5.40 10.36 -18.65
C ASN A 80 -6.40 11.52 -18.63
N PHE A 81 -5.97 12.69 -18.14
CA PHE A 81 -6.77 13.91 -18.21
C PHE A 81 -7.08 14.30 -19.67
N LYS A 82 -6.09 14.36 -20.54
CA LYS A 82 -6.30 14.68 -21.96
C LYS A 82 -7.26 13.73 -22.66
N SER A 83 -7.13 12.44 -22.35
CA SER A 83 -7.97 11.39 -22.96
C SER A 83 -9.42 11.46 -22.51
N SER A 84 -9.69 11.94 -21.30
CA SER A 84 -11.04 12.02 -20.72
C SER A 84 -11.68 13.42 -20.83
N ASN A 85 -10.88 14.45 -21.09
CA ASN A 85 -11.34 15.83 -21.15
C ASN A 85 -11.59 16.27 -22.59
N ASN A 86 -12.81 16.69 -22.88
CA ASN A 86 -13.22 17.20 -24.19
C ASN A 86 -12.93 18.71 -24.35
N ASP A 87 -12.30 19.35 -23.39
CA ASP A 87 -11.95 20.77 -23.47
C ASP A 87 -10.76 20.95 -24.41
N SER A 88 -11.01 21.53 -25.59
CA SER A 88 -9.97 21.82 -26.59
C SER A 88 -9.28 23.16 -26.39
N ASN A 89 -9.67 23.90 -25.34
CA ASN A 89 -9.04 25.18 -25.03
C ASN A 89 -7.58 25.00 -24.59
N PRO A 90 -6.72 25.94 -24.93
CA PRO A 90 -5.33 25.91 -24.46
C PRO A 90 -5.27 26.17 -22.92
N PRO A 91 -4.20 25.73 -22.25
CA PRO A 91 -4.09 25.81 -20.78
C PRO A 91 -4.28 27.21 -20.15
N TRP A 92 -4.05 28.28 -20.90
CA TRP A 92 -4.25 29.65 -20.41
C TRP A 92 -5.71 30.08 -20.39
N ASP A 93 -6.60 29.34 -21.06
CA ASP A 93 -8.05 29.59 -21.09
C ASP A 93 -8.83 28.61 -20.21
N TRP A 94 -8.15 27.68 -19.53
CA TRP A 94 -8.81 26.69 -18.69
C TRP A 94 -9.49 27.36 -17.49
N GLN A 95 -10.72 26.97 -17.27
CA GLN A 95 -11.54 27.38 -16.15
C GLN A 95 -11.30 26.46 -14.94
N ASP A 96 -11.81 26.84 -13.79
CA ASP A 96 -11.74 26.06 -12.54
C ASP A 96 -12.25 24.61 -12.71
N THR A 97 -13.26 24.41 -13.54
CA THR A 97 -13.81 23.07 -13.84
C THR A 97 -12.80 22.18 -14.56
N THR A 98 -12.05 22.73 -15.51
CA THR A 98 -11.00 22.02 -16.26
C THR A 98 -9.81 21.73 -15.34
N LEU A 99 -9.42 22.70 -14.50
CA LEU A 99 -8.37 22.49 -13.50
C LEU A 99 -8.76 21.45 -12.45
N LEU A 100 -10.03 21.39 -12.05
CA LEU A 100 -10.53 20.35 -11.16
C LEU A 100 -10.48 18.96 -11.83
N ALA A 101 -10.82 18.86 -13.12
CA ALA A 101 -10.69 17.62 -13.86
C ALA A 101 -9.22 17.16 -13.94
N LEU A 102 -8.28 18.09 -14.16
CA LEU A 102 -6.85 17.80 -14.10
C LEU A 102 -6.43 17.36 -12.69
N ALA A 103 -6.86 18.06 -11.65
CA ALA A 103 -6.56 17.71 -10.26
C ALA A 103 -7.04 16.30 -9.90
N LYS A 104 -8.26 15.92 -10.34
CA LYS A 104 -8.81 14.57 -10.17
C LYS A 104 -7.96 13.50 -10.85
N SER A 105 -7.56 13.74 -12.09
CA SER A 105 -6.74 12.79 -12.85
C SER A 105 -5.36 12.60 -12.20
N LEU A 106 -4.73 13.68 -11.75
CA LEU A 106 -3.47 13.63 -11.02
C LEU A 106 -3.60 12.92 -9.67
N ARG A 107 -4.68 13.18 -8.91
CA ARG A 107 -4.91 12.51 -7.62
C ARG A 107 -5.02 11.00 -7.77
N VAL A 108 -5.71 10.52 -8.80
CA VAL A 108 -5.87 9.08 -9.07
C VAL A 108 -4.51 8.38 -9.18
N GLU A 109 -3.57 9.00 -9.85
CA GLU A 109 -2.22 8.45 -10.03
C GLU A 109 -1.30 8.67 -8.81
N LEU A 110 -1.44 9.83 -8.13
CA LEU A 110 -0.60 10.18 -6.97
C LEU A 110 -1.02 9.46 -5.69
N PHE A 111 -2.33 9.31 -5.47
CA PHE A 111 -2.91 8.82 -4.23
C PHE A 111 -4.00 7.77 -4.51
N PRO A 112 -3.63 6.55 -4.92
CA PRO A 112 -4.59 5.45 -4.94
C PRO A 112 -5.10 5.20 -3.52
N ILE A 113 -6.43 5.18 -3.35
CA ILE A 113 -7.07 5.06 -2.05
C ILE A 113 -7.55 3.61 -1.87
N HIS A 114 -7.00 2.92 -0.87
CA HIS A 114 -7.44 1.59 -0.46
C HIS A 114 -8.30 1.70 0.79
N ILE A 115 -9.43 1.03 0.81
CA ILE A 115 -10.42 1.15 1.86
C ILE A 115 -10.40 -0.11 2.74
N ALA A 116 -10.09 0.06 4.03
CA ALA A 116 -10.36 -0.94 5.04
C ALA A 116 -11.80 -0.77 5.54
N ALA A 117 -12.72 -1.57 5.06
CA ALA A 117 -14.10 -1.57 5.52
C ALA A 117 -14.18 -2.25 6.90
N ASN A 118 -13.83 -1.47 7.95
CA ASN A 118 -13.69 -2.00 9.31
C ASN A 118 -15.03 -2.38 9.94
N LYS A 119 -14.98 -3.23 10.99
CA LYS A 119 -16.15 -3.81 11.67
C LYS A 119 -17.03 -4.65 10.73
N ALA A 120 -16.40 -5.32 9.76
CA ALA A 120 -17.11 -6.13 8.77
C ALA A 120 -17.94 -7.26 9.40
N ASP A 121 -17.51 -7.78 10.55
CA ASP A 121 -18.22 -8.80 11.34
C ASP A 121 -19.55 -8.32 11.95
N LEU A 122 -19.74 -7.00 12.02
CA LEU A 122 -20.97 -6.36 12.52
C LEU A 122 -21.81 -5.77 11.38
N SER A 123 -21.26 -5.73 10.17
CA SER A 123 -21.90 -5.12 9.00
C SER A 123 -22.95 -6.05 8.38
N PRO A 124 -24.10 -5.53 7.93
CA PRO A 124 -25.05 -6.29 7.12
C PRO A 124 -24.58 -6.48 5.66
N ILE A 125 -23.47 -5.85 5.25
CA ILE A 125 -22.95 -5.88 3.88
C ILE A 125 -22.26 -7.25 3.64
N LYS A 126 -22.68 -7.95 2.58
CA LYS A 126 -22.10 -9.24 2.18
C LYS A 126 -21.12 -9.12 1.02
N SER A 127 -21.22 -8.07 0.21
CA SER A 127 -20.33 -7.78 -0.91
C SER A 127 -20.13 -6.27 -1.03
N TYR A 128 -18.90 -5.86 -1.25
CA TYR A 128 -18.47 -4.48 -1.41
C TYR A 128 -18.27 -4.08 -2.88
N ASP A 129 -18.55 -5.00 -3.82
CA ASP A 129 -18.32 -4.83 -5.27
C ASP A 129 -19.12 -3.66 -5.89
N LYS A 130 -20.14 -3.21 -5.19
CA LYS A 130 -21.00 -2.08 -5.63
C LYS A 130 -20.40 -0.71 -5.28
N LEU A 131 -19.35 -0.67 -4.45
CA LEU A 131 -18.68 0.58 -4.12
C LEU A 131 -17.78 1.02 -5.26
N SER A 132 -17.94 2.28 -5.67
CA SER A 132 -17.08 2.90 -6.68
C SER A 132 -15.88 3.55 -5.99
N VAL A 133 -14.71 2.94 -6.15
CA VAL A 133 -13.45 3.44 -5.58
C VAL A 133 -12.35 3.37 -6.62
N ASN A 134 -11.37 4.26 -6.49
CA ASN A 134 -10.10 4.13 -7.22
C ASN A 134 -9.09 3.42 -6.32
N GLY A 135 -9.17 2.09 -6.28
CA GLY A 135 -8.40 1.22 -5.39
C GLY A 135 -9.23 -0.01 -5.02
N THR A 136 -8.86 -0.65 -3.91
CA THR A 136 -9.56 -1.83 -3.37
C THR A 136 -10.34 -1.51 -2.12
N VAL A 137 -11.46 -2.22 -1.92
CA VAL A 137 -12.18 -2.26 -0.65
C VAL A 137 -12.01 -3.64 -0.04
N ILE A 138 -11.43 -3.71 1.14
CA ILE A 138 -11.19 -4.97 1.85
C ILE A 138 -11.96 -4.94 3.17
N PRO A 139 -12.89 -5.90 3.40
CA PRO A 139 -13.56 -6.02 4.68
C PRO A 139 -12.56 -6.37 5.78
N CYS A 140 -12.57 -5.63 6.88
CA CYS A 140 -11.63 -5.78 7.97
C CYS A 140 -12.34 -5.93 9.33
N MET A 141 -11.69 -6.66 10.25
CA MET A 141 -12.11 -6.87 11.64
C MET A 141 -10.94 -6.53 12.56
N ALA A 142 -10.58 -5.23 12.65
CA ALA A 142 -9.37 -4.79 13.33
C ALA A 142 -9.35 -5.12 14.83
N ASP A 143 -10.51 -5.01 15.53
CA ASP A 143 -10.59 -5.38 16.94
C ASP A 143 -10.36 -6.87 17.15
N MET A 144 -10.86 -7.71 16.24
CA MET A 144 -10.63 -9.16 16.29
C MET A 144 -9.15 -9.49 16.03
N GLU A 145 -8.53 -8.88 15.02
CA GLU A 145 -7.10 -9.05 14.77
C GLU A 145 -6.26 -8.73 16.01
N LEU A 146 -6.57 -7.58 16.66
CA LEU A 146 -5.89 -7.20 17.89
C LEU A 146 -6.10 -8.19 19.02
N ALA A 147 -7.33 -8.71 19.18
CA ALA A 147 -7.66 -9.69 20.22
C ALA A 147 -6.92 -11.02 19.97
N LEU A 148 -6.89 -11.50 18.74
CA LEU A 148 -6.17 -12.72 18.35
C LEU A 148 -4.66 -12.60 18.58
N ARG A 149 -4.04 -11.49 18.17
CA ARG A 149 -2.60 -11.24 18.41
C ARG A 149 -2.27 -11.19 19.90
N ARG A 150 -3.14 -10.59 20.71
CA ARG A 150 -2.95 -10.57 22.18
C ARG A 150 -3.08 -11.96 22.79
N ALA A 151 -4.04 -12.76 22.33
CA ALA A 151 -4.22 -14.14 22.80
C ALA A 151 -3.04 -15.03 22.40
N ASP A 152 -2.49 -14.86 21.20
CA ASP A 152 -1.30 -15.54 20.71
C ASP A 152 -0.06 -15.15 21.53
N SER A 153 0.17 -13.86 21.74
CA SER A 153 1.28 -13.35 22.57
C SER A 153 1.20 -13.81 24.03
N ALA A 154 -0.01 -14.08 24.52
CA ALA A 154 -0.21 -14.62 25.86
C ALA A 154 -0.12 -16.15 25.93
N GLY A 155 0.10 -16.84 24.79
CA GLY A 155 0.25 -18.29 24.71
C GLY A 155 -1.06 -19.08 24.82
N PHE A 156 -2.22 -18.43 24.69
CA PHE A 156 -3.52 -19.12 24.72
C PHE A 156 -3.87 -19.77 23.38
N ILE A 157 -3.40 -19.18 22.29
CA ILE A 157 -3.63 -19.67 20.92
C ILE A 157 -2.34 -19.59 20.11
N GLU A 158 -2.30 -20.30 18.99
CA GLU A 158 -1.34 -20.12 17.91
C GLU A 158 -2.07 -19.53 16.71
N TYR A 159 -1.79 -18.25 16.38
CA TYR A 159 -2.42 -17.50 15.31
C TYR A 159 -1.40 -16.83 14.40
N LYS A 160 -1.59 -16.98 13.11
CA LYS A 160 -0.85 -16.21 12.10
C LYS A 160 -1.80 -15.25 11.39
N SER A 161 -1.43 -13.97 11.37
CA SER A 161 -2.21 -12.94 10.69
C SER A 161 -2.49 -13.30 9.23
N GLY A 162 -3.73 -13.08 8.79
CA GLY A 162 -4.17 -13.44 7.45
C GLY A 162 -4.75 -14.85 7.30
N GLN A 163 -4.65 -15.71 8.31
CA GLN A 163 -5.28 -17.03 8.29
C GLN A 163 -6.77 -16.97 8.66
N ASP A 164 -7.51 -17.99 8.21
CA ASP A 164 -8.94 -18.19 8.50
C ASP A 164 -9.19 -18.96 9.81
N SER A 165 -8.13 -19.34 10.52
CA SER A 165 -8.20 -20.19 11.69
C SER A 165 -7.01 -19.99 12.63
N PHE A 166 -7.16 -20.46 13.87
CA PHE A 166 -6.11 -20.54 14.87
C PHE A 166 -6.25 -21.85 15.67
N THR A 167 -5.19 -22.27 16.36
CA THR A 167 -5.21 -23.41 17.30
C THR A 167 -5.22 -22.92 18.74
N ILE A 168 -5.99 -23.55 19.60
CA ILE A 168 -5.97 -23.27 21.04
C ILE A 168 -4.80 -24.05 21.65
N ALA A 169 -3.79 -23.35 22.15
CA ALA A 169 -2.58 -23.92 22.72
C ALA A 169 -2.80 -24.47 24.14
N ASP A 170 -3.60 -23.78 24.94
CA ASP A 170 -3.82 -24.12 26.35
C ASP A 170 -5.32 -24.01 26.71
N LYS A 171 -6.02 -25.13 26.58
CA LYS A 171 -7.47 -25.22 26.91
C LYS A 171 -7.75 -25.19 28.39
N ASP A 172 -6.84 -25.72 29.19
CA ASP A 172 -7.09 -25.96 30.63
C ASP A 172 -7.00 -24.66 31.44
N ASN A 173 -6.26 -23.68 30.95
CA ASN A 173 -6.14 -22.35 31.57
C ASN A 173 -7.16 -21.33 31.08
N LEU A 174 -8.05 -21.71 30.15
CA LEU A 174 -9.12 -20.82 29.67
C LEU A 174 -10.40 -20.97 30.52
N ASN A 175 -10.91 -19.85 31.01
CA ASN A 175 -12.25 -19.83 31.62
C ASN A 175 -13.32 -19.98 30.52
N LYS A 176 -14.58 -20.31 30.96
CA LYS A 176 -15.69 -20.53 30.04
C LYS A 176 -15.95 -19.34 29.11
N GLN A 177 -15.87 -18.13 29.64
CA GLN A 177 -16.11 -16.90 28.86
C GLN A 177 -15.05 -16.71 27.75
N GLN A 178 -13.79 -17.03 28.03
CA GLN A 178 -12.71 -17.01 27.05
C GLN A 178 -12.90 -18.09 25.98
N GLN A 179 -13.30 -19.31 26.37
CA GLN A 179 -13.60 -20.39 25.42
C GLN A 179 -14.75 -20.00 24.48
N ASP A 180 -15.85 -19.45 25.01
CA ASP A 180 -17.00 -19.02 24.22
C ASP A 180 -16.60 -17.87 23.25
N ALA A 181 -15.76 -16.93 23.71
CA ALA A 181 -15.24 -15.84 22.88
C ALA A 181 -14.35 -16.37 21.73
N LEU A 182 -13.41 -17.27 22.02
CA LEU A 182 -12.55 -17.86 21.01
C LEU A 182 -13.35 -18.70 19.99
N SER A 183 -14.36 -19.46 20.43
CA SER A 183 -15.24 -20.18 19.52
C SER A 183 -15.98 -19.22 18.56
N SER A 184 -16.54 -18.14 19.10
CA SER A 184 -17.19 -17.11 18.26
C SER A 184 -16.23 -16.45 17.28
N MET A 185 -14.97 -16.19 17.66
CA MET A 185 -13.95 -15.66 16.76
C MET A 185 -13.58 -16.65 15.66
N GLN A 186 -13.48 -17.94 16.00
CA GLN A 186 -13.20 -19.00 15.03
C GLN A 186 -14.28 -19.07 13.95
N ASP A 187 -15.57 -19.06 14.37
CA ASP A 187 -16.70 -19.07 13.43
C ASP A 187 -16.67 -17.85 12.49
N LYS A 188 -16.37 -16.65 13.01
CA LYS A 188 -16.26 -15.44 12.22
C LYS A 188 -15.10 -15.49 11.23
N LEU A 189 -13.93 -15.98 11.66
CA LEU A 189 -12.75 -16.15 10.78
C LEU A 189 -13.06 -17.09 9.63
N GLN A 190 -13.67 -18.25 9.91
CA GLN A 190 -14.04 -19.22 8.88
C GLN A 190 -15.04 -18.65 7.88
N ASN A 191 -16.01 -17.86 8.34
CA ASN A 191 -16.99 -17.23 7.47
C ASN A 191 -16.41 -16.10 6.59
N MET A 192 -15.40 -15.39 7.09
CA MET A 192 -14.79 -14.22 6.42
C MET A 192 -13.50 -14.57 5.66
N GLY A 193 -12.90 -15.72 5.95
CA GLY A 193 -11.62 -16.18 5.38
C GLY A 193 -10.39 -15.57 6.05
N SER A 194 -10.49 -14.41 6.68
CA SER A 194 -9.45 -13.78 7.50
C SER A 194 -10.02 -12.55 8.21
N THR A 195 -9.20 -11.86 9.02
CA THR A 195 -9.56 -10.55 9.58
C THR A 195 -9.48 -9.40 8.58
N GLY A 196 -8.94 -9.61 7.39
CA GLY A 196 -8.72 -8.60 6.35
C GLY A 196 -7.54 -7.66 6.57
N VAL A 197 -7.01 -7.57 7.79
CA VAL A 197 -5.96 -6.57 8.14
C VAL A 197 -4.65 -6.84 7.38
N SER A 198 -4.20 -8.09 7.30
CA SER A 198 -3.01 -8.42 6.50
C SER A 198 -3.28 -8.24 5.00
N GLN A 199 -4.46 -8.63 4.53
CA GLN A 199 -4.81 -8.53 3.11
C GLN A 199 -4.75 -7.10 2.58
N ILE A 200 -5.16 -6.08 3.35
CA ILE A 200 -5.06 -4.70 2.88
C ILE A 200 -3.60 -4.24 2.80
N ILE A 201 -2.76 -4.67 3.75
CA ILE A 201 -1.33 -4.37 3.73
C ILE A 201 -0.65 -5.05 2.55
N ASP A 202 -0.92 -6.34 2.36
CA ASP A 202 -0.37 -7.14 1.26
C ASP A 202 -0.78 -6.55 -0.11
N ASN A 203 -2.06 -6.19 -0.26
CA ASN A 203 -2.56 -5.57 -1.49
C ASN A 203 -1.85 -4.24 -1.79
N VAL A 204 -1.68 -3.38 -0.80
CA VAL A 204 -0.96 -2.11 -0.98
C VAL A 204 0.50 -2.35 -1.33
N LEU A 205 1.20 -3.22 -0.61
CA LEU A 205 2.64 -3.42 -0.79
C LEU A 205 2.96 -4.17 -2.09
N PHE A 206 2.28 -5.28 -2.35
CA PHE A 206 2.68 -6.18 -3.42
C PHE A 206 1.96 -5.89 -4.73
N GLU A 207 0.65 -5.57 -4.69
CA GLU A 207 -0.11 -5.31 -5.90
C GLU A 207 0.00 -3.84 -6.35
N GLN A 208 -0.14 -2.89 -5.43
CA GLN A 208 -0.17 -1.47 -5.79
C GLN A 208 1.23 -0.85 -5.91
N LEU A 209 2.08 -1.08 -4.90
CA LEU A 209 3.44 -0.53 -4.87
C LEU A 209 4.45 -1.44 -5.58
N ASN A 210 4.02 -2.61 -6.03
CA ASN A 210 4.86 -3.60 -6.71
C ASN A 210 6.17 -3.87 -5.94
N HIS A 211 6.05 -4.10 -4.63
CA HIS A 211 7.17 -4.45 -3.77
C HIS A 211 7.41 -5.97 -3.78
N ILE A 212 8.61 -6.34 -3.41
CA ILE A 212 9.07 -7.72 -3.24
C ILE A 212 9.69 -7.90 -1.87
N VAL A 213 9.80 -9.15 -1.41
CA VAL A 213 10.52 -9.50 -0.19
C VAL A 213 11.85 -10.14 -0.56
N VAL A 214 12.93 -9.64 0.01
CA VAL A 214 14.28 -10.18 -0.18
C VAL A 214 14.95 -10.43 1.17
N PHE A 215 15.86 -11.41 1.21
CA PHE A 215 16.50 -11.88 2.44
C PHE A 215 18.02 -11.69 2.37
N PRO A 216 18.57 -10.59 2.93
CA PRO A 216 20.01 -10.45 3.07
C PRO A 216 20.54 -11.42 4.12
N VAL A 217 21.65 -12.11 3.81
CA VAL A 217 22.27 -13.10 4.70
C VAL A 217 23.79 -12.91 4.74
N GLN A 218 24.42 -13.39 5.81
CA GLN A 218 25.89 -13.42 5.92
C GLN A 218 26.49 -14.74 5.41
N ASP A 219 25.74 -15.84 5.51
CA ASP A 219 26.10 -17.13 4.96
C ASP A 219 25.12 -17.54 3.86
N GLU A 220 25.59 -17.62 2.62
CA GLU A 220 24.78 -17.98 1.46
C GLU A 220 24.43 -19.47 1.42
N THR A 221 25.10 -20.29 2.21
CA THR A 221 24.89 -21.76 2.22
C THR A 221 23.86 -22.16 3.25
N GLN A 222 23.97 -21.61 4.46
CA GLN A 222 23.05 -21.91 5.57
C GLN A 222 21.92 -20.87 5.66
N TRP A 223 22.00 -19.77 4.92
CA TRP A 223 21.04 -18.66 4.92
C TRP A 223 20.94 -17.98 6.31
N THR A 224 22.07 -17.83 6.98
CA THR A 224 22.11 -17.30 8.33
C THR A 224 22.81 -15.94 8.42
N ASP A 225 22.59 -15.28 9.55
CA ASP A 225 23.43 -14.17 10.02
C ASP A 225 24.72 -14.68 10.70
N GLY A 226 25.49 -13.76 11.31
CA GLY A 226 26.70 -14.10 12.06
C GLY A 226 26.47 -14.91 13.32
N ASP A 227 25.25 -14.91 13.86
CA ASP A 227 24.84 -15.61 15.08
C ASP A 227 24.18 -16.98 14.75
N GLY A 228 24.08 -17.35 13.49
CA GLY A 228 23.49 -18.60 13.03
C GLY A 228 21.96 -18.59 12.95
N LYS A 229 21.32 -17.44 13.04
CA LYS A 229 19.88 -17.30 12.88
C LYS A 229 19.51 -17.40 11.39
N ILE A 230 18.60 -18.32 11.07
CA ILE A 230 18.17 -18.55 9.70
C ILE A 230 17.24 -17.42 9.23
N LEU A 231 17.51 -16.87 8.05
CA LEU A 231 16.75 -15.77 7.42
C LEU A 231 16.41 -14.67 8.44
N PRO A 232 17.41 -14.03 9.05
CA PRO A 232 17.21 -13.15 10.21
C PRO A 232 16.36 -11.93 9.88
N ASP A 233 16.48 -11.44 8.63
CA ASP A 233 15.81 -10.24 8.16
C ASP A 233 15.05 -10.52 6.84
N ALA A 234 13.83 -10.00 6.75
CA ALA A 234 13.04 -9.93 5.53
C ALA A 234 12.84 -8.44 5.19
N LEU A 235 13.39 -7.99 4.07
CA LEU A 235 13.28 -6.61 3.63
C LEU A 235 12.23 -6.48 2.54
N VAL A 236 11.23 -5.64 2.76
CA VAL A 236 10.26 -5.24 1.74
C VAL A 236 10.86 -4.07 0.94
N VAL A 237 11.04 -4.28 -0.35
CA VAL A 237 11.73 -3.35 -1.25
C VAL A 237 10.96 -3.22 -2.57
N PRO A 238 11.11 -2.10 -3.32
CA PRO A 238 10.53 -1.99 -4.66
C PRO A 238 11.04 -3.11 -5.58
N SER A 239 10.17 -3.62 -6.45
CA SER A 239 10.57 -4.54 -7.51
C SER A 239 11.66 -3.93 -8.40
N ALA A 240 12.45 -4.76 -9.05
CA ALA A 240 13.61 -4.33 -9.83
C ALA A 240 14.71 -3.57 -9.04
N ILE A 241 14.71 -3.72 -7.69
CA ILE A 241 15.84 -3.22 -6.91
C ILE A 241 17.10 -3.97 -7.29
N SER A 242 18.21 -3.25 -7.54
CA SER A 242 19.49 -3.89 -7.82
C SER A 242 20.18 -4.43 -6.56
N ALA A 243 21.05 -5.42 -6.71
CA ALA A 243 21.82 -6.00 -5.62
C ALA A 243 22.64 -4.92 -4.84
N LYS A 244 23.20 -3.92 -5.54
CA LYS A 244 23.88 -2.80 -4.90
C LYS A 244 22.92 -1.90 -4.13
N ASN A 245 21.74 -1.62 -4.66
CA ASN A 245 20.74 -0.81 -3.96
C ASN A 245 20.18 -1.53 -2.74
N LEU A 246 20.05 -2.86 -2.78
CA LEU A 246 19.75 -3.65 -1.59
C LEU A 246 20.84 -3.49 -0.53
N ALA A 247 22.13 -3.52 -0.92
CA ALA A 247 23.23 -3.32 0.01
C ALA A 247 23.14 -1.96 0.74
N TYR A 248 22.78 -0.88 0.03
CA TYR A 248 22.50 0.43 0.62
C TYR A 248 21.31 0.41 1.59
N LYS A 249 20.30 -0.41 1.32
CA LYS A 249 19.14 -0.56 2.23
C LYS A 249 19.52 -1.29 3.52
N VAL A 250 20.46 -2.22 3.45
CA VAL A 250 20.97 -2.91 4.64
C VAL A 250 21.88 -1.98 5.46
N HIS A 251 22.88 -1.39 4.82
CA HIS A 251 23.78 -0.41 5.45
C HIS A 251 24.53 0.40 4.38
N THR A 252 24.74 1.70 4.64
CA THR A 252 25.42 2.61 3.72
C THR A 252 26.80 2.10 3.31
N ASP A 253 27.60 1.63 4.27
CA ASP A 253 28.97 1.14 4.01
C ASP A 253 28.97 -0.11 3.11
N LEU A 254 27.95 -0.98 3.23
CA LEU A 254 27.80 -2.15 2.35
C LEU A 254 27.51 -1.72 0.91
N GLY A 255 26.71 -0.66 0.74
CA GLY A 255 26.39 -0.10 -0.58
C GLY A 255 27.59 0.59 -1.22
N GLU A 256 28.33 1.42 -0.46
CA GLU A 256 29.53 2.11 -0.93
C GLU A 256 30.65 1.13 -1.26
N GLY A 257 30.87 0.13 -0.39
CA GLY A 257 31.87 -0.90 -0.54
C GLY A 257 31.47 -2.07 -1.43
N PHE A 258 30.29 -2.07 -2.05
CA PHE A 258 29.75 -3.21 -2.79
C PHE A 258 30.71 -3.73 -3.84
N ILE A 259 31.03 -5.03 -3.79
CA ILE A 259 31.87 -5.74 -4.76
C ILE A 259 31.00 -6.64 -5.63
N ARG A 260 30.19 -7.49 -5.01
CA ARG A 260 29.34 -8.49 -5.66
C ARG A 260 28.29 -9.01 -4.68
N GLY A 261 27.23 -9.60 -5.21
CA GLY A 261 26.33 -10.46 -4.45
C GLY A 261 26.57 -11.94 -4.75
N VAL A 262 26.10 -12.81 -3.87
CA VAL A 262 25.99 -14.26 -4.13
C VAL A 262 24.55 -14.67 -3.83
N ASP A 263 23.88 -15.22 -4.83
CA ASP A 263 22.52 -15.76 -4.69
C ASP A 263 22.57 -17.02 -3.80
N GLY A 264 21.83 -17.01 -2.72
CA GLY A 264 21.79 -18.10 -1.73
C GLY A 264 21.18 -19.39 -2.26
N ARG A 265 20.34 -19.36 -3.29
CA ARG A 265 19.70 -20.55 -3.89
C ARG A 265 20.58 -21.16 -4.97
N THR A 266 21.02 -20.37 -5.92
CA THR A 266 21.80 -20.85 -7.08
C THR A 266 23.30 -20.85 -6.87
N LYS A 267 23.80 -20.19 -5.83
CA LYS A 267 25.23 -19.97 -5.52
C LYS A 267 25.97 -19.18 -6.61
N ARG A 268 25.24 -18.52 -7.49
CA ARG A 268 25.81 -17.71 -8.55
C ARG A 268 26.19 -16.33 -8.02
N THR A 269 27.31 -15.83 -8.51
CA THR A 269 27.73 -14.45 -8.29
C THR A 269 26.88 -13.53 -9.15
N VAL A 270 26.40 -12.44 -8.56
CA VAL A 270 25.63 -11.39 -9.23
C VAL A 270 26.33 -10.03 -9.12
N GLY A 271 26.21 -9.23 -10.16
CA GLY A 271 26.83 -7.89 -10.24
C GLY A 271 25.99 -6.81 -9.53
N SER A 272 26.50 -5.58 -9.54
CA SER A 272 25.87 -4.41 -8.94
C SER A 272 24.46 -4.12 -9.46
N ASP A 273 24.26 -4.33 -10.76
CA ASP A 273 23.05 -3.96 -11.48
C ASP A 273 22.07 -5.13 -11.64
N HIS A 274 22.39 -6.28 -11.02
CA HIS A 274 21.49 -7.44 -11.02
C HIS A 274 20.19 -7.11 -10.29
N GLU A 275 19.07 -7.19 -10.99
CA GLU A 275 17.73 -6.99 -10.44
C GLU A 275 17.32 -8.20 -9.63
N LEU A 276 16.80 -7.95 -8.43
CA LEU A 276 16.33 -8.99 -7.51
C LEU A 276 14.86 -9.32 -7.76
N SER A 277 14.52 -10.56 -7.50
CA SER A 277 13.17 -11.11 -7.56
C SER A 277 12.60 -11.39 -6.17
N ASP A 278 11.29 -11.55 -6.07
CA ASP A 278 10.63 -11.92 -4.82
C ASP A 278 11.16 -13.26 -4.27
N GLY A 279 11.47 -13.25 -2.97
CA GLY A 279 12.02 -14.41 -2.27
C GLY A 279 13.52 -14.62 -2.47
N ASP A 280 14.24 -13.70 -3.12
CA ASP A 280 15.69 -13.83 -3.30
C ASP A 280 16.44 -13.74 -1.97
N ILE A 281 17.43 -14.62 -1.83
CA ILE A 281 18.33 -14.69 -0.69
C ILE A 281 19.70 -14.23 -1.18
N LEU A 282 20.21 -13.13 -0.62
CA LEU A 282 21.44 -12.51 -1.13
C LEU A 282 22.48 -12.32 -0.04
N LYS A 283 23.67 -12.91 -0.24
CA LYS A 283 24.87 -12.52 0.52
C LYS A 283 25.55 -11.35 -0.18
N ILE A 284 25.82 -10.29 0.57
CA ILE A 284 26.50 -9.10 0.09
C ILE A 284 27.99 -9.19 0.43
N HIS A 285 28.86 -9.03 -0.55
CA HIS A 285 30.29 -8.86 -0.36
C HIS A 285 30.66 -7.40 -0.58
N SER A 286 31.24 -6.78 0.43
CA SER A 286 31.71 -5.38 0.39
C SER A 286 33.19 -5.29 0.76
N LYS A 287 33.82 -4.19 0.38
CA LYS A 287 35.11 -3.78 0.95
C LYS A 287 34.80 -3.25 2.35
N ASN A 288 35.53 -3.76 3.35
CA ASN A 288 35.49 -3.20 4.70
C ASN A 288 36.12 -1.82 4.72
#